data_c94e3b3b1ac195904a8736f0fda30da9
#
_entry.id   c94e3b3b1ac195904a8736f0fda30da9
#
_cell.length_a   1.000
_cell.length_b   1.000
_cell.length_c   1.000
_cell.angle_alpha   90.00
_cell.angle_beta   90.00
_cell.angle_gamma   90.00
#
_symmetry.space_group_name_H-M   'P 1'
#
loop_
_entity.id
_entity.type
_entity.pdbx_description
1 polymer ?
#
loop_
_entity_poly.entity_id
_entity_poly.type
_entity_poly.pdbx_seq_one_letter_code
_entity_poly.pdbx_strand_id
1 'polypeptide(L)'
;MKRTHILPGGQLTLSIDRADLPPDELFALGARANPRRAFLFVSKVLGKHWPVTTATLARIHQMLAAKLPAALPAPVLFIGMAETATALAQGVFEAWLAQHPQQEALYLHTSRLRVAGAAVLPFEESHSHAAQQWLHLPIDAENRRRFSTARSLVLIDDELSTGNTFRALAAALTPHLPALQETHWLCLTDFSPPTSAAPPCHSLLRGQWHYRASGKAPLTPPVRERAITIADSGHGRLGIRHALQLSEACFADSTIKAGERVLVLGSGEYLHPPAVYARELAQRCGADIYLQSSTRSPALVWGAISHKRRFADPYDAGVPYYLYNVPPDHRYDHIHICHEHPANTALRESAAALSAKLIQLT
;
A
#
# COMPACT_ATOMS: atom_id res chain seq x y z
N MET A 1 25.12 4.64 8.98
CA MET A 1 24.76 5.70 9.98
C MET A 1 23.96 5.06 11.08
N LYS A 2 24.28 5.32 12.37
CA LYS A 2 23.55 4.76 13.52
C LYS A 2 22.94 5.88 14.36
N ARG A 3 21.64 5.78 14.68
CA ARG A 3 20.91 6.77 15.52
C ARG A 3 20.02 6.05 16.53
N THR A 4 19.88 6.64 17.70
CA THR A 4 19.00 6.13 18.77
C THR A 4 17.90 7.15 19.04
N HIS A 5 16.66 6.65 19.11
CA HIS A 5 15.46 7.45 19.29
C HIS A 5 14.70 6.97 20.53
N ILE A 6 14.27 7.91 21.36
CA ILE A 6 13.39 7.64 22.50
C ILE A 6 11.94 7.80 22.04
N LEU A 7 11.13 6.76 22.27
CA LEU A 7 9.71 6.71 21.94
C LEU A 7 8.86 6.53 23.19
N PRO A 8 7.56 6.80 23.15
CA PRO A 8 6.67 6.61 24.30
C PRO A 8 6.71 5.19 24.89
N GLY A 9 6.95 4.18 24.06
CA GLY A 9 6.96 2.76 24.47
C GLY A 9 8.34 2.15 24.63
N GLY A 10 9.45 2.88 24.40
CA GLY A 10 10.81 2.32 24.50
C GLY A 10 11.87 3.08 23.71
N GLN A 11 12.95 2.39 23.39
CA GLN A 11 14.08 2.94 22.68
C GLN A 11 14.32 2.17 21.38
N LEU A 12 14.40 2.89 20.26
CA LEU A 12 14.73 2.36 18.95
C LEU A 12 16.13 2.80 18.53
N THR A 13 17.00 1.85 18.25
CA THR A 13 18.28 2.11 17.59
C THR A 13 18.17 1.68 16.13
N LEU A 14 18.40 2.60 15.20
CA LEU A 14 18.36 2.39 13.77
C LEU A 14 19.76 2.54 13.18
N SER A 15 20.18 1.55 12.39
CA SER A 15 21.41 1.56 11.62
C SER A 15 21.08 1.47 10.13
N ILE A 16 21.53 2.44 9.35
CA ILE A 16 21.33 2.46 7.89
C ILE A 16 22.65 2.06 7.23
N ASP A 17 22.61 0.99 6.45
CA ASP A 17 23.75 0.41 5.75
C ASP A 17 23.88 1.00 4.33
N ARG A 18 22.73 1.15 3.64
CA ARG A 18 22.62 1.72 2.29
C ARG A 18 21.29 2.46 2.13
N ALA A 19 21.31 3.57 1.44
CA ALA A 19 20.09 4.28 1.03
C ALA A 19 20.33 5.00 -0.31
N ASP A 20 19.38 4.89 -1.22
CA ASP A 20 19.43 5.56 -2.53
C ASP A 20 18.86 6.98 -2.47
N LEU A 21 18.14 7.28 -1.41
CA LEU A 21 17.60 8.60 -1.05
C LEU A 21 17.92 8.89 0.42
N PRO A 22 18.00 10.15 0.84
CA PRO A 22 18.08 10.49 2.25
C PRO A 22 17.00 9.77 3.06
N PRO A 23 17.32 9.09 4.17
CA PRO A 23 16.34 8.33 4.94
C PRO A 23 15.13 9.16 5.40
N ASP A 24 15.33 10.45 5.68
CA ASP A 24 14.30 11.40 6.08
C ASP A 24 13.37 11.85 4.93
N GLU A 25 13.72 11.59 3.66
CA GLU A 25 12.80 11.68 2.54
C GLU A 25 11.88 10.45 2.46
N LEU A 26 12.35 9.26 2.84
CA LEU A 26 11.59 8.02 2.76
C LEU A 26 10.60 7.85 3.90
N PHE A 27 11.03 8.12 5.14
CA PHE A 27 10.17 7.97 6.31
C PHE A 27 10.55 8.91 7.46
N ALA A 28 9.65 9.02 8.42
CA ALA A 28 9.88 9.57 9.74
C ALA A 28 9.35 8.60 10.81
N LEU A 29 9.71 8.81 12.08
CA LEU A 29 9.28 7.94 13.15
C LEU A 29 7.94 8.38 13.74
N GLY A 30 7.03 7.43 13.88
CA GLY A 30 5.80 7.49 14.64
C GLY A 30 5.79 6.45 15.76
N ALA A 31 4.71 6.43 16.52
CA ALA A 31 4.49 5.47 17.59
C ALA A 31 3.14 4.76 17.43
N ARG A 32 3.03 3.54 17.97
CA ARG A 32 1.80 2.78 18.05
C ARG A 32 1.64 2.07 19.39
N ALA A 33 0.41 1.76 19.73
CA ALA A 33 0.07 1.05 20.97
C ALA A 33 0.30 -0.46 20.81
N ASN A 34 1.57 -0.86 20.72
CA ASN A 34 1.99 -2.25 20.62
C ASN A 34 3.28 -2.44 21.44
N PRO A 35 3.27 -3.18 22.56
CA PRO A 35 4.45 -3.30 23.42
C PRO A 35 5.63 -4.03 22.77
N ARG A 36 5.37 -4.91 21.81
CA ARG A 36 6.44 -5.64 21.10
C ARG A 36 7.12 -4.79 20.03
N ARG A 37 6.38 -3.83 19.47
CA ARG A 37 6.86 -2.93 18.42
C ARG A 37 6.11 -1.59 18.53
N ALA A 38 6.48 -0.77 19.51
CA ALA A 38 5.81 0.51 19.77
C ALA A 38 6.25 1.64 18.80
N PHE A 39 7.09 1.37 17.83
CA PHE A 39 7.47 2.30 16.76
C PHE A 39 6.74 2.01 15.45
N LEU A 40 6.67 3.02 14.61
CA LEU A 40 6.15 2.96 13.26
C LEU A 40 7.07 3.77 12.34
N PHE A 41 7.49 3.19 11.22
CA PHE A 41 8.06 3.95 10.13
C PHE A 41 6.91 4.58 9.33
N VAL A 42 6.74 5.88 9.49
CA VAL A 42 5.73 6.67 8.76
C VAL A 42 6.33 7.02 7.41
N SER A 43 5.97 6.27 6.38
CA SER A 43 6.44 6.55 5.03
C SER A 43 5.93 7.91 4.54
N LYS A 44 6.83 8.71 3.99
CA LYS A 44 6.56 10.00 3.37
C LYS A 44 6.30 9.91 1.86
N VAL A 45 6.36 8.70 1.30
CA VAL A 45 6.32 8.46 -0.14
C VAL A 45 5.22 7.49 -0.59
N LEU A 46 4.34 7.05 0.33
CA LEU A 46 3.29 6.07 0.04
C LEU A 46 1.88 6.66 -0.01
N GLY A 47 1.67 7.83 0.56
CA GLY A 47 0.31 8.35 0.70
C GLY A 47 -0.56 7.58 1.70
N LYS A 48 0.03 7.00 2.76
CA LYS A 48 -0.74 6.26 3.77
C LYS A 48 -0.99 7.11 5.03
N HIS A 49 0.03 7.36 5.81
CA HIS A 49 -0.05 8.20 7.02
C HIS A 49 0.35 9.65 6.76
N TRP A 50 0.91 9.92 5.58
CA TRP A 50 1.44 11.21 5.16
C TRP A 50 0.96 11.52 3.74
N PRO A 51 0.41 12.71 3.46
CA PRO A 51 0.04 13.12 2.11
C PRO A 51 1.27 13.17 1.20
N VAL A 52 1.14 12.70 -0.03
CA VAL A 52 2.23 12.63 -1.01
C VAL A 52 1.79 13.21 -2.34
N THR A 53 2.69 13.87 -3.06
CA THR A 53 2.41 14.35 -4.42
C THR A 53 2.47 13.21 -5.43
N THR A 54 1.73 13.34 -6.53
CA THR A 54 1.74 12.36 -7.63
C THR A 54 3.12 12.21 -8.26
N ALA A 55 3.90 13.30 -8.33
CA ALA A 55 5.27 13.27 -8.83
C ALA A 55 6.20 12.43 -7.94
N THR A 56 6.07 12.55 -6.61
CA THR A 56 6.83 11.72 -5.67
C THR A 56 6.50 10.25 -5.84
N LEU A 57 5.21 9.89 -5.94
CA LEU A 57 4.78 8.51 -6.19
C LEU A 57 5.40 7.96 -7.49
N ALA A 58 5.28 8.68 -8.59
CA ALA A 58 5.82 8.26 -9.89
C ALA A 58 7.34 8.03 -9.82
N ARG A 59 8.08 8.94 -9.17
CA ARG A 59 9.54 8.80 -8.97
C ARG A 59 9.87 7.52 -8.20
N ILE A 60 9.18 7.25 -7.11
CA ILE A 60 9.44 6.07 -6.28
C ILE A 60 9.11 4.77 -7.03
N HIS A 61 7.99 4.74 -7.76
CA HIS A 61 7.62 3.58 -8.57
C HIS A 61 8.68 3.28 -9.63
N GLN A 62 9.17 4.30 -10.36
CA GLN A 62 10.24 4.15 -11.35
C GLN A 62 11.56 3.69 -10.73
N MET A 63 11.94 4.27 -9.57
CA MET A 63 13.17 3.87 -8.87
C MET A 63 13.12 2.40 -8.42
N LEU A 64 11.99 1.94 -7.92
CA LEU A 64 11.83 0.54 -7.51
C LEU A 64 11.77 -0.40 -8.72
N ALA A 65 11.03 -0.05 -9.77
CA ALA A 65 10.99 -0.84 -10.99
C ALA A 65 12.37 -1.05 -11.59
N ALA A 66 13.22 0.00 -11.61
CA ALA A 66 14.60 -0.05 -12.07
C ALA A 66 15.55 -0.88 -11.20
N LYS A 67 15.13 -1.33 -10.02
CA LYS A 67 15.91 -2.24 -9.17
C LYS A 67 15.79 -3.71 -9.59
N LEU A 68 14.74 -4.04 -10.31
CA LEU A 68 14.56 -5.42 -10.80
C LEU A 68 15.56 -5.74 -11.91
N PRO A 69 15.94 -7.02 -12.09
CA PRO A 69 16.76 -7.43 -13.20
C PRO A 69 16.16 -6.99 -14.54
N ALA A 70 17.03 -6.61 -15.47
CA ALA A 70 16.63 -6.16 -16.80
C ALA A 70 15.90 -7.25 -17.62
N ALA A 71 16.17 -8.52 -17.34
CA ALA A 71 15.53 -9.66 -17.97
C ALA A 71 15.00 -10.59 -16.90
N LEU A 72 13.68 -10.68 -16.77
CA LEU A 72 12.98 -11.66 -15.94
C LEU A 72 12.31 -12.70 -16.88
N PRO A 73 12.43 -14.01 -16.61
CA PRO A 73 11.70 -15.03 -17.34
C PRO A 73 10.18 -14.76 -17.30
N ALA A 74 9.57 -14.61 -18.48
CA ALA A 74 8.13 -14.35 -18.60
C ALA A 74 7.31 -15.66 -18.64
N PRO A 75 6.04 -15.63 -18.22
CA PRO A 75 5.30 -14.52 -17.62
C PRO A 75 5.81 -14.12 -16.24
N VAL A 76 5.82 -12.81 -15.95
CA VAL A 76 6.24 -12.28 -14.64
C VAL A 76 5.00 -12.00 -13.78
N LEU A 77 4.93 -12.60 -12.60
CA LEU A 77 3.85 -12.39 -11.65
C LEU A 77 4.29 -11.40 -10.57
N PHE A 78 3.63 -10.26 -10.51
CA PHE A 78 3.81 -9.25 -9.46
C PHE A 78 2.70 -9.38 -8.42
N ILE A 79 3.05 -9.42 -7.14
CA ILE A 79 2.06 -9.46 -6.05
C ILE A 79 2.37 -8.38 -5.02
N GLY A 80 1.43 -7.44 -4.86
CA GLY A 80 1.46 -6.39 -3.84
C GLY A 80 0.83 -6.83 -2.53
N MET A 81 1.42 -6.44 -1.40
CA MET A 81 0.89 -6.77 -0.07
C MET A 81 -0.14 -5.73 0.39
N ALA A 82 -1.32 -6.20 0.76
CA ALA A 82 -2.31 -5.37 1.42
C ALA A 82 -1.95 -5.18 2.90
N GLU A 83 -2.26 -4.08 3.49
CA GLU A 83 -3.07 -2.95 3.02
C GLU A 83 -2.19 -1.84 2.43
N THR A 84 -0.93 -1.73 2.88
CA THR A 84 -0.09 -0.54 2.69
C THR A 84 0.53 -0.46 1.30
N ALA A 85 0.92 -1.60 0.73
CA ALA A 85 1.72 -1.63 -0.49
C ALA A 85 0.90 -1.81 -1.78
N THR A 86 -0.44 -1.78 -1.77
CA THR A 86 -1.24 -2.01 -2.98
C THR A 86 -0.95 -0.98 -4.07
N ALA A 87 -0.98 0.32 -3.75
CA ALA A 87 -0.67 1.37 -4.73
C ALA A 87 0.81 1.39 -5.12
N LEU A 88 1.72 1.12 -4.17
CA LEU A 88 3.14 1.01 -4.44
C LEU A 88 3.41 -0.08 -5.47
N ALA A 89 2.88 -1.28 -5.22
CA ALA A 89 3.15 -2.46 -6.03
C ALA A 89 2.54 -2.34 -7.44
N GLN A 90 1.31 -1.83 -7.54
CA GLN A 90 0.70 -1.62 -8.86
C GLN A 90 1.41 -0.53 -9.64
N GLY A 91 1.81 0.57 -8.98
CA GLY A 91 2.59 1.62 -9.63
C GLY A 91 3.97 1.15 -10.09
N VAL A 92 4.63 0.28 -9.32
CA VAL A 92 5.89 -0.38 -9.74
C VAL A 92 5.65 -1.29 -10.94
N PHE A 93 4.60 -2.11 -10.91
CA PHE A 93 4.22 -2.96 -12.04
C PHE A 93 3.98 -2.13 -13.32
N GLU A 94 3.23 -1.04 -13.23
CA GLU A 94 2.98 -0.15 -14.38
C GLU A 94 4.27 0.52 -14.88
N ALA A 95 5.14 0.97 -13.99
CA ALA A 95 6.43 1.55 -14.33
C ALA A 95 7.36 0.51 -14.99
N TRP A 96 7.32 -0.74 -14.53
CA TRP A 96 8.08 -1.84 -15.12
C TRP A 96 7.53 -2.21 -16.51
N LEU A 97 6.20 -2.31 -16.68
CA LEU A 97 5.58 -2.55 -17.99
C LEU A 97 5.96 -1.50 -19.03
N ALA A 98 5.99 -0.22 -18.63
CA ALA A 98 6.38 0.86 -19.52
C ALA A 98 7.82 0.71 -20.07
N GLN A 99 8.70 0.06 -19.30
CA GLN A 99 10.08 -0.25 -19.70
C GLN A 99 10.19 -1.58 -20.46
N HIS A 100 9.18 -2.46 -20.33
CA HIS A 100 9.18 -3.82 -20.88
C HIS A 100 7.87 -4.11 -21.65
N PRO A 101 7.51 -3.34 -22.68
CA PRO A 101 6.18 -3.37 -23.29
C PRO A 101 5.86 -4.70 -24.02
N GLN A 102 6.89 -5.53 -24.31
CA GLN A 102 6.70 -6.84 -24.97
C GLN A 102 6.68 -8.01 -23.98
N GLN A 103 6.86 -7.75 -22.68
CA GLN A 103 6.90 -8.81 -21.68
C GLN A 103 5.48 -9.19 -21.21
N GLU A 104 5.24 -10.49 -21.15
CA GLU A 104 4.03 -10.98 -20.49
C GLU A 104 4.15 -10.85 -18.98
N ALA A 105 3.23 -10.10 -18.39
CA ALA A 105 3.17 -9.95 -16.94
C ALA A 105 1.74 -9.91 -16.42
N LEU A 106 1.58 -10.17 -15.13
CA LEU A 106 0.33 -10.11 -14.40
C LEU A 106 0.58 -9.47 -13.04
N TYR A 107 -0.25 -8.53 -12.65
CA TYR A 107 -0.26 -7.97 -11.30
C TYR A 107 -1.49 -8.45 -10.54
N LEU A 108 -1.29 -8.83 -9.26
CA LEU A 108 -2.31 -9.05 -8.26
C LEU A 108 -1.91 -8.33 -6.97
N HIS A 109 -2.86 -8.13 -6.08
CA HIS A 109 -2.54 -7.81 -4.69
C HIS A 109 -3.30 -8.70 -3.72
N THR A 110 -2.73 -8.91 -2.54
CA THR A 110 -3.43 -9.56 -1.45
C THR A 110 -4.54 -8.65 -0.94
N SER A 111 -5.52 -9.20 -0.27
CA SER A 111 -6.67 -8.43 0.21
C SER A 111 -7.10 -8.88 1.58
N ARG A 112 -7.70 -7.96 2.32
CA ARG A 112 -8.44 -8.28 3.55
C ARG A 112 -9.94 -8.47 3.30
N LEU A 113 -10.39 -8.20 2.09
CA LEU A 113 -11.75 -8.39 1.61
C LEU A 113 -11.80 -9.62 0.72
N ARG A 114 -12.91 -10.33 0.70
CA ARG A 114 -13.15 -11.43 -0.23
C ARG A 114 -13.90 -10.91 -1.46
N VAL A 115 -13.54 -11.39 -2.63
CA VAL A 115 -14.28 -11.10 -3.87
C VAL A 115 -15.28 -12.22 -4.12
N ALA A 116 -16.53 -11.86 -4.39
CA ALA A 116 -17.60 -12.80 -4.67
C ALA A 116 -17.25 -13.70 -5.88
N GLY A 117 -17.43 -15.01 -5.73
CA GLY A 117 -17.19 -15.98 -6.79
C GLY A 117 -15.72 -16.32 -7.05
N ALA A 118 -14.76 -15.66 -6.39
CA ALA A 118 -13.35 -15.95 -6.56
C ALA A 118 -12.86 -17.01 -5.57
N ALA A 119 -12.06 -17.97 -6.04
CA ALA A 119 -11.29 -18.83 -5.18
C ALA A 119 -10.15 -18.03 -4.52
N VAL A 120 -9.79 -18.40 -3.29
CA VAL A 120 -8.78 -17.70 -2.50
C VAL A 120 -7.71 -18.64 -1.97
N LEU A 121 -6.47 -18.15 -1.91
CA LEU A 121 -5.37 -18.75 -1.17
C LEU A 121 -5.24 -17.99 0.16
N PRO A 122 -5.58 -18.62 1.30
CA PRO A 122 -5.36 -18.02 2.60
C PRO A 122 -3.87 -18.13 2.99
N PHE A 123 -3.35 -17.11 3.64
CA PHE A 123 -2.06 -17.14 4.32
C PHE A 123 -2.09 -16.21 5.53
N GLU A 124 -1.17 -16.44 6.47
CA GLU A 124 -1.15 -15.69 7.73
C GLU A 124 -0.01 -14.67 7.77
N GLU A 125 -0.34 -13.49 8.25
CA GLU A 125 0.62 -12.46 8.61
C GLU A 125 0.87 -12.50 10.13
N SER A 126 1.98 -13.10 10.54
CA SER A 126 2.30 -13.40 11.95
C SER A 126 2.42 -12.19 12.89
N HIS A 127 2.41 -10.96 12.38
CA HIS A 127 2.60 -9.73 13.17
C HIS A 127 1.48 -8.70 13.01
N SER A 128 0.40 -9.03 12.30
CA SER A 128 -0.75 -8.17 12.09
C SER A 128 -1.81 -8.34 13.19
N HIS A 129 -2.54 -7.25 13.48
CA HIS A 129 -3.74 -7.31 14.32
C HIS A 129 -4.90 -8.08 13.65
N ALA A 130 -4.87 -8.21 12.32
CA ALA A 130 -5.73 -9.06 11.50
C ALA A 130 -4.83 -10.05 10.75
N ALA A 131 -4.61 -11.22 11.33
CA ALA A 131 -3.62 -12.19 10.85
C ALA A 131 -3.96 -12.78 9.47
N GLN A 132 -5.23 -12.81 9.08
CA GLN A 132 -5.70 -13.48 7.88
C GLN A 132 -5.69 -12.54 6.67
N GLN A 133 -5.01 -12.96 5.61
CA GLN A 133 -5.01 -12.33 4.31
C GLN A 133 -5.40 -13.33 3.22
N TRP A 134 -5.88 -12.80 2.12
CA TRP A 134 -6.35 -13.58 0.97
C TRP A 134 -5.61 -13.15 -0.29
N LEU A 135 -5.12 -14.10 -1.07
CA LEU A 135 -4.82 -13.87 -2.47
C LEU A 135 -5.92 -14.53 -3.29
N HIS A 136 -6.59 -13.74 -4.12
CA HIS A 136 -7.62 -14.25 -5.02
C HIS A 136 -6.99 -14.87 -6.26
N LEU A 137 -7.51 -16.03 -6.67
CA LEU A 137 -7.12 -16.63 -7.94
C LEU A 137 -7.86 -15.93 -9.07
N PRO A 138 -7.19 -15.61 -10.19
CA PRO A 138 -7.81 -14.98 -11.35
C PRO A 138 -8.99 -15.76 -11.89
N ILE A 139 -10.07 -15.08 -12.26
CA ILE A 139 -11.26 -15.65 -12.90
C ILE A 139 -11.13 -15.60 -14.43
N ASP A 140 -10.57 -14.52 -14.96
CA ASP A 140 -10.31 -14.36 -16.40
C ASP A 140 -9.33 -15.43 -16.91
N ALA A 141 -9.63 -16.02 -18.08
CA ALA A 141 -8.88 -17.15 -18.63
C ALA A 141 -7.41 -16.80 -18.90
N GLU A 142 -7.14 -15.61 -19.45
CA GLU A 142 -5.79 -15.16 -19.76
C GLU A 142 -5.01 -14.81 -18.51
N ASN A 143 -5.64 -14.20 -17.49
CA ASN A 143 -5.02 -13.95 -16.19
C ASN A 143 -4.67 -15.28 -15.51
N ARG A 144 -5.56 -16.28 -15.57
CA ARG A 144 -5.28 -17.64 -15.04
C ARG A 144 -4.10 -18.31 -15.74
N ARG A 145 -4.04 -18.20 -17.08
CA ARG A 145 -2.92 -18.74 -17.86
C ARG A 145 -1.61 -18.11 -17.39
N ARG A 146 -1.52 -16.77 -17.37
CA ARG A 146 -0.31 -16.06 -16.93
C ARG A 146 0.04 -16.37 -15.49
N PHE A 147 -0.94 -16.50 -14.61
CA PHE A 147 -0.72 -16.89 -13.22
C PHE A 147 -0.09 -18.30 -13.16
N SER A 148 -0.73 -19.32 -13.73
CA SER A 148 -0.29 -20.73 -13.60
C SER A 148 1.01 -21.04 -14.37
N THR A 149 1.35 -20.26 -15.39
CA THR A 149 2.58 -20.41 -16.19
C THR A 149 3.68 -19.41 -15.81
N ALA A 150 3.49 -18.65 -14.71
CA ALA A 150 4.47 -17.66 -14.28
C ALA A 150 5.84 -18.31 -14.01
N ARG A 151 6.88 -17.68 -14.55
CA ARG A 151 8.28 -18.13 -14.42
C ARG A 151 9.08 -17.26 -13.46
N SER A 152 8.64 -16.02 -13.26
CA SER A 152 9.21 -15.11 -12.26
C SER A 152 8.12 -14.61 -11.32
N LEU A 153 8.44 -14.52 -10.03
CA LEU A 153 7.57 -13.98 -8.98
C LEU A 153 8.23 -12.77 -8.33
N VAL A 154 7.55 -11.63 -8.31
CA VAL A 154 7.98 -10.40 -7.63
C VAL A 154 6.99 -10.08 -6.50
N LEU A 155 7.43 -10.22 -5.25
CA LEU A 155 6.64 -9.88 -4.06
C LEU A 155 7.01 -8.48 -3.61
N ILE A 156 6.02 -7.60 -3.41
CA ILE A 156 6.22 -6.17 -3.14
C ILE A 156 5.52 -5.74 -1.86
N ASP A 157 6.28 -5.13 -0.94
CA ASP A 157 5.76 -4.52 0.28
C ASP A 157 6.42 -3.15 0.53
N ASP A 158 5.93 -2.37 1.47
CA ASP A 158 6.55 -1.11 1.87
C ASP A 158 7.75 -1.32 2.79
N GLU A 159 7.66 -2.27 3.72
CA GLU A 159 8.70 -2.58 4.68
C GLU A 159 8.94 -4.09 4.79
N LEU A 160 10.16 -4.51 4.67
CA LEU A 160 10.57 -5.88 4.96
C LEU A 160 11.28 -5.93 6.32
N SER A 161 10.68 -6.60 7.32
CA SER A 161 11.28 -6.74 8.66
C SER A 161 11.90 -8.12 8.88
N THR A 162 11.13 -9.18 8.74
CA THR A 162 11.59 -10.58 8.90
C THR A 162 11.47 -11.40 7.61
N GLY A 163 10.64 -10.96 6.68
CA GLY A 163 10.30 -11.68 5.47
C GLY A 163 9.33 -12.84 5.67
N ASN A 164 8.78 -13.03 6.87
CA ASN A 164 7.88 -14.15 7.15
C ASN A 164 6.61 -14.10 6.32
N THR A 165 6.03 -12.92 6.11
CA THR A 165 4.82 -12.75 5.30
C THR A 165 5.06 -13.14 3.84
N PHE A 166 6.20 -12.74 3.27
CA PHE A 166 6.59 -13.13 1.92
C PHE A 166 6.82 -14.63 1.80
N ARG A 167 7.46 -15.26 2.81
CA ARG A 167 7.65 -16.73 2.83
C ARG A 167 6.33 -17.47 2.94
N ALA A 168 5.42 -17.01 3.79
CA ALA A 168 4.09 -17.62 3.93
C ALA A 168 3.30 -17.56 2.62
N LEU A 169 3.29 -16.41 1.96
CA LEU A 169 2.64 -16.25 0.65
C LEU A 169 3.32 -17.10 -0.42
N ALA A 170 4.65 -17.10 -0.51
CA ALA A 170 5.39 -17.93 -1.48
C ALA A 170 5.11 -19.42 -1.27
N ALA A 171 5.05 -19.89 -0.03
CA ALA A 171 4.70 -21.28 0.29
C ALA A 171 3.27 -21.62 -0.16
N ALA A 172 2.31 -20.74 0.05
CA ALA A 172 0.93 -20.91 -0.41
C ALA A 172 0.83 -20.92 -1.95
N LEU A 173 1.69 -20.18 -2.64
CA LEU A 173 1.74 -20.10 -4.11
C LEU A 173 2.43 -21.30 -4.78
N THR A 174 3.39 -21.94 -4.11
CA THR A 174 4.22 -23.00 -4.69
C THR A 174 3.42 -24.09 -5.45
N PRO A 175 2.29 -24.63 -4.92
CA PRO A 175 1.50 -25.63 -5.64
C PRO A 175 0.83 -25.11 -6.92
N HIS A 176 0.70 -23.80 -7.06
CA HIS A 176 -0.01 -23.14 -8.15
C HIS A 176 0.91 -22.58 -9.24
N LEU A 177 2.22 -22.59 -9.00
CA LEU A 177 3.24 -22.02 -9.89
C LEU A 177 4.28 -23.06 -10.31
N PRO A 178 3.89 -24.14 -11.02
CA PRO A 178 4.79 -25.25 -11.35
C PRO A 178 5.94 -24.85 -12.29
N ALA A 179 5.82 -23.75 -13.01
CA ALA A 179 6.84 -23.26 -13.95
C ALA A 179 7.78 -22.21 -13.32
N LEU A 180 7.63 -21.89 -12.02
CA LEU A 180 8.39 -20.84 -11.34
C LEU A 180 9.89 -21.16 -11.32
N GLN A 181 10.71 -20.22 -11.79
CA GLN A 181 12.17 -20.34 -11.87
C GLN A 181 12.88 -19.45 -10.87
N GLU A 182 12.36 -18.25 -10.65
CA GLU A 182 12.98 -17.27 -9.74
C GLU A 182 11.94 -16.44 -8.99
N THR A 183 12.36 -15.97 -7.82
CA THR A 183 11.55 -15.09 -6.96
C THR A 183 12.40 -13.89 -6.56
N HIS A 184 11.82 -12.71 -6.60
CA HIS A 184 12.40 -11.45 -6.14
C HIS A 184 11.52 -10.80 -5.09
N TRP A 185 12.15 -10.22 -4.08
CA TRP A 185 11.49 -9.38 -3.10
C TRP A 185 11.81 -7.92 -3.40
N LEU A 186 10.84 -7.04 -3.28
CA LEU A 186 10.99 -5.63 -3.56
C LEU A 186 10.29 -4.81 -2.49
N CYS A 187 10.97 -3.81 -1.90
CA CYS A 187 10.39 -2.97 -0.87
C CYS A 187 11.02 -1.56 -0.83
N LEU A 188 10.38 -0.62 -0.14
CA LEU A 188 10.99 0.68 0.12
C LEU A 188 12.15 0.54 1.11
N THR A 189 11.90 -0.18 2.22
CA THR A 189 12.86 -0.34 3.32
C THR A 189 13.04 -1.81 3.69
N ASP A 190 14.28 -2.29 3.63
CA ASP A 190 14.66 -3.64 4.01
C ASP A 190 15.45 -3.63 5.33
N PHE A 191 14.81 -4.14 6.36
CA PHE A 191 15.40 -4.36 7.70
C PHE A 191 15.54 -5.85 8.02
N SER A 192 15.40 -6.72 7.03
CA SER A 192 15.46 -8.17 7.25
C SER A 192 16.86 -8.63 7.63
N PRO A 193 16.99 -9.62 8.50
CA PRO A 193 18.27 -10.24 8.78
C PRO A 193 18.89 -10.84 7.52
N PRO A 194 20.20 -10.73 7.32
CA PRO A 194 20.86 -11.41 6.21
C PRO A 194 20.69 -12.93 6.34
N THR A 195 20.22 -13.58 5.29
CA THR A 195 20.08 -15.03 5.21
C THR A 195 20.37 -15.50 3.80
N SER A 196 21.15 -16.56 3.66
CA SER A 196 21.48 -17.16 2.36
C SER A 196 20.30 -17.88 1.70
N ALA A 197 19.24 -18.17 2.47
CA ALA A 197 18.06 -18.89 1.97
C ALA A 197 16.94 -17.96 1.46
N ALA A 198 17.08 -16.64 1.60
CA ALA A 198 16.08 -15.70 1.09
C ALA A 198 16.31 -15.41 -0.39
N PRO A 199 15.23 -15.18 -1.17
CA PRO A 199 15.33 -14.61 -2.52
C PRO A 199 16.07 -13.27 -2.51
N PRO A 200 16.64 -12.83 -3.66
CA PRO A 200 17.19 -11.49 -3.81
C PRO A 200 16.17 -10.43 -3.37
N CYS A 201 16.59 -9.53 -2.47
CA CYS A 201 15.77 -8.41 -2.01
C CYS A 201 16.33 -7.10 -2.56
N HIS A 202 15.45 -6.38 -3.27
CA HIS A 202 15.72 -5.08 -3.86
C HIS A 202 15.01 -4.00 -3.04
N SER A 203 15.73 -2.96 -2.62
CA SER A 203 15.15 -1.90 -1.78
C SER A 203 15.79 -0.55 -2.05
N LEU A 204 15.10 0.53 -1.69
CA LEU A 204 15.66 1.89 -1.71
C LEU A 204 16.50 2.19 -0.47
N LEU A 205 16.22 1.48 0.63
CA LEU A 205 16.99 1.59 1.86
C LEU A 205 17.18 0.21 2.46
N ARG A 206 18.41 -0.07 2.92
CA ARG A 206 18.72 -1.25 3.73
C ARG A 206 19.33 -0.81 5.04
N GLY A 207 18.92 -1.49 6.13
CA GLY A 207 19.42 -1.21 7.45
C GLY A 207 19.03 -2.29 8.45
N GLN A 208 19.20 -1.97 9.71
CA GLN A 208 18.84 -2.81 10.84
C GLN A 208 18.23 -1.94 11.93
N TRP A 209 17.34 -2.51 12.72
CA TRP A 209 16.83 -1.85 13.89
C TRP A 209 16.87 -2.79 15.12
N HIS A 210 17.07 -2.18 16.28
CA HIS A 210 16.97 -2.84 17.56
C HIS A 210 16.02 -2.03 18.45
N TYR A 211 14.99 -2.69 18.97
CA TYR A 211 13.99 -2.05 19.83
C TYR A 211 14.06 -2.64 21.25
N ARG A 212 14.16 -1.77 22.27
CA ARG A 212 14.07 -2.11 23.67
C ARG A 212 12.78 -1.51 24.23
N ALA A 213 11.82 -2.35 24.60
CA ALA A 213 10.57 -1.91 25.22
C ALA A 213 10.80 -1.35 26.62
N SER A 214 10.06 -0.30 26.99
CA SER A 214 10.07 0.28 28.35
C SER A 214 9.07 -0.39 29.30
N GLY A 215 8.23 -1.29 28.80
CA GLY A 215 7.11 -1.88 29.56
C GLY A 215 5.89 -0.96 29.73
N LYS A 216 5.96 0.27 29.26
CA LYS A 216 4.89 1.30 29.43
C LYS A 216 4.04 1.56 28.19
N ALA A 217 4.21 0.78 27.11
CA ALA A 217 3.41 0.97 25.91
C ALA A 217 1.95 0.61 26.15
N PRO A 218 0.99 1.46 25.77
CA PRO A 218 -0.41 1.14 25.87
C PRO A 218 -0.76 -0.05 24.95
N LEU A 219 -1.72 -0.87 25.38
CA LEU A 219 -2.28 -1.95 24.56
C LEU A 219 -3.50 -1.42 23.82
N THR A 220 -3.55 -1.63 22.51
CA THR A 220 -4.81 -1.51 21.76
C THR A 220 -5.51 -2.85 21.83
N PRO A 221 -6.75 -2.92 22.33
CA PRO A 221 -7.52 -4.15 22.29
C PRO A 221 -7.66 -4.65 20.85
N PRO A 222 -7.61 -5.97 20.62
CA PRO A 222 -7.88 -6.52 19.29
C PRO A 222 -9.32 -6.18 18.89
N VAL A 223 -9.48 -5.62 17.69
CA VAL A 223 -10.80 -5.41 17.09
C VAL A 223 -11.20 -6.69 16.38
N ARG A 224 -12.42 -7.17 16.64
CA ARG A 224 -12.95 -8.34 15.96
C ARG A 224 -13.41 -7.93 14.57
N GLU A 225 -12.63 -8.28 13.58
CA GLU A 225 -12.93 -8.02 12.17
C GLU A 225 -13.95 -9.05 11.65
N ARG A 226 -14.95 -8.59 10.91
CA ARG A 226 -15.85 -9.46 10.15
C ARG A 226 -15.29 -9.69 8.76
N ALA A 227 -15.34 -10.93 8.27
CA ALA A 227 -15.04 -11.22 6.88
C ALA A 227 -16.09 -10.59 5.97
N ILE A 228 -15.68 -9.71 5.08
CA ILE A 228 -16.56 -9.03 4.14
C ILE A 228 -16.32 -9.57 2.74
N THR A 229 -17.40 -9.80 2.01
CA THR A 229 -17.40 -10.16 0.60
C THR A 229 -17.91 -8.97 -0.22
N ILE A 230 -17.14 -8.58 -1.23
CA ILE A 230 -17.42 -7.48 -2.14
C ILE A 230 -17.57 -7.99 -3.58
N ALA A 231 -18.19 -7.21 -4.45
CA ALA A 231 -18.12 -7.42 -5.89
C ALA A 231 -16.71 -7.10 -6.40
N ASP A 232 -16.28 -7.71 -7.50
CA ASP A 232 -15.04 -7.29 -8.15
C ASP A 232 -15.20 -5.91 -8.75
N SER A 233 -14.20 -5.08 -8.56
CA SER A 233 -14.14 -3.70 -9.09
C SER A 233 -13.06 -3.54 -10.18
N GLY A 234 -12.39 -4.63 -10.58
CA GLY A 234 -11.38 -4.59 -11.64
C GLY A 234 -10.05 -3.93 -11.23
N HIS A 235 -9.78 -3.80 -9.94
CA HIS A 235 -8.65 -3.02 -9.43
C HIS A 235 -7.53 -3.86 -8.81
N GLY A 236 -7.16 -4.96 -9.45
CA GLY A 236 -5.95 -5.73 -9.13
C GLY A 236 -6.16 -6.94 -8.22
N ARG A 237 -7.31 -7.13 -7.56
CA ARG A 237 -7.58 -8.33 -6.75
C ARG A 237 -7.66 -9.62 -7.57
N LEU A 238 -8.24 -9.54 -8.77
CA LEU A 238 -8.39 -10.67 -9.71
C LEU A 238 -7.37 -10.64 -10.87
N GLY A 239 -6.44 -9.71 -10.81
CA GLY A 239 -5.36 -9.59 -11.78
C GLY A 239 -5.60 -8.56 -12.87
N ILE A 240 -4.56 -7.79 -13.17
CA ILE A 240 -4.50 -6.84 -14.28
C ILE A 240 -3.22 -7.04 -15.07
N ARG A 241 -3.28 -6.72 -16.37
CA ARG A 241 -2.20 -6.93 -17.35
C ARG A 241 -1.67 -5.62 -17.95
N HIS A 242 -2.36 -4.53 -17.68
CA HIS A 242 -2.10 -3.23 -18.29
C HIS A 242 -2.14 -2.14 -17.21
N ALA A 243 -1.60 -0.98 -17.52
CA ALA A 243 -1.78 0.20 -16.68
C ALA A 243 -3.29 0.52 -16.55
N LEU A 244 -3.69 0.90 -15.34
CA LEU A 244 -5.07 1.27 -15.07
C LEU A 244 -5.42 2.56 -15.82
N GLN A 245 -6.58 2.54 -16.48
CA GLN A 245 -7.19 3.69 -17.12
C GLN A 245 -8.54 3.97 -16.48
N LEU A 246 -8.84 5.21 -16.20
CA LEU A 246 -10.11 5.63 -15.63
C LEU A 246 -11.01 6.20 -16.74
N SER A 247 -12.32 6.05 -16.56
CA SER A 247 -13.31 6.65 -17.45
C SER A 247 -13.23 8.18 -17.41
N GLU A 248 -13.41 8.84 -18.57
CA GLU A 248 -13.52 10.30 -18.67
C GLU A 248 -14.64 10.87 -17.77
N ALA A 249 -15.69 10.09 -17.52
CA ALA A 249 -16.79 10.46 -16.64
C ALA A 249 -16.32 10.76 -15.20
N CYS A 250 -15.22 10.18 -14.75
CA CYS A 250 -14.65 10.47 -13.41
C CYS A 250 -14.20 11.93 -13.26
N PHE A 251 -13.96 12.64 -14.37
CA PHE A 251 -13.41 14.00 -14.40
C PHE A 251 -14.43 15.06 -14.86
N ALA A 252 -15.63 14.66 -15.28
CA ALA A 252 -16.60 15.53 -15.95
C ALA A 252 -17.02 16.76 -15.12
N ASP A 253 -17.11 16.63 -13.80
CA ASP A 253 -17.56 17.68 -12.88
C ASP A 253 -16.41 18.39 -12.15
N SER A 254 -15.20 18.40 -12.71
CA SER A 254 -14.06 19.03 -12.05
C SER A 254 -14.10 20.54 -12.27
N THR A 255 -14.29 21.29 -11.18
CA THR A 255 -14.23 22.77 -11.13
C THR A 255 -12.88 23.28 -10.60
N ILE A 256 -11.91 22.40 -10.46
CA ILE A 256 -10.59 22.70 -9.87
C ILE A 256 -9.78 23.57 -10.83
N LYS A 257 -9.13 24.59 -10.26
CA LYS A 257 -8.30 25.56 -11.01
C LYS A 257 -6.81 25.31 -10.79
N ALA A 258 -6.01 25.80 -11.71
CA ALA A 258 -4.57 25.77 -11.57
C ALA A 258 -4.11 26.49 -10.29
N GLY A 259 -3.16 25.89 -9.58
CA GLY A 259 -2.61 26.38 -8.32
C GLY A 259 -3.44 26.10 -7.06
N GLU A 260 -4.67 25.56 -7.21
CA GLU A 260 -5.43 25.08 -6.05
C GLU A 260 -4.80 23.80 -5.49
N ARG A 261 -4.96 23.59 -4.19
CA ARG A 261 -4.44 22.40 -3.48
C ARG A 261 -5.57 21.40 -3.26
N VAL A 262 -5.40 20.20 -3.78
CA VAL A 262 -6.40 19.15 -3.70
C VAL A 262 -5.84 17.94 -2.95
N LEU A 263 -6.60 17.41 -1.99
CA LEU A 263 -6.32 16.14 -1.35
C LEU A 263 -7.24 15.06 -1.94
N VAL A 264 -6.67 14.07 -2.59
CA VAL A 264 -7.36 12.88 -3.04
C VAL A 264 -7.18 11.79 -1.99
N LEU A 265 -8.28 11.22 -1.51
CA LEU A 265 -8.28 10.18 -0.49
C LEU A 265 -8.76 8.84 -1.06
N GLY A 266 -7.99 7.79 -0.78
CA GLY A 266 -8.42 6.40 -0.87
C GLY A 266 -8.82 5.83 0.50
N SER A 267 -9.23 4.56 0.54
CA SER A 267 -9.61 3.86 1.77
C SER A 267 -8.97 2.47 1.84
N GLY A 268 -8.17 2.25 2.87
CA GLY A 268 -7.55 0.95 3.11
C GLY A 268 -6.64 0.51 1.96
N GLU A 269 -6.95 -0.62 1.36
CA GLU A 269 -6.23 -1.18 0.22
C GLU A 269 -6.61 -0.53 -1.13
N TYR A 270 -7.73 0.21 -1.18
CA TYR A 270 -8.18 0.92 -2.38
C TYR A 270 -7.46 2.27 -2.49
N LEU A 271 -6.24 2.25 -3.02
CA LEU A 271 -5.38 3.43 -3.11
C LEU A 271 -4.79 3.65 -4.51
N HIS A 272 -4.58 2.61 -5.33
CA HIS A 272 -4.01 2.80 -6.66
C HIS A 272 -4.97 3.53 -7.63
N PRO A 273 -6.26 3.19 -7.74
CA PRO A 273 -7.19 3.97 -8.56
C PRO A 273 -7.28 5.44 -8.14
N PRO A 274 -7.38 5.79 -6.84
CA PRO A 274 -7.20 7.18 -6.39
C PRO A 274 -5.89 7.83 -6.82
N ALA A 275 -4.78 7.08 -6.87
CA ALA A 275 -3.48 7.60 -7.33
C ALA A 275 -3.50 7.92 -8.83
N VAL A 276 -4.14 7.07 -9.63
CA VAL A 276 -4.35 7.32 -11.07
C VAL A 276 -5.24 8.55 -11.26
N TYR A 277 -6.36 8.64 -10.54
CA TYR A 277 -7.24 9.81 -10.55
C TYR A 277 -6.49 11.09 -10.19
N ALA A 278 -5.71 11.07 -9.12
CA ALA A 278 -4.91 12.22 -8.69
C ALA A 278 -3.90 12.67 -9.77
N ARG A 279 -3.20 11.70 -10.41
CA ARG A 279 -2.24 11.97 -11.49
C ARG A 279 -2.91 12.62 -12.70
N GLU A 280 -4.01 12.04 -13.17
CA GLU A 280 -4.74 12.55 -14.32
C GLU A 280 -5.40 13.90 -14.03
N LEU A 281 -5.94 14.09 -12.82
CA LEU A 281 -6.47 15.38 -12.39
C LEU A 281 -5.40 16.47 -12.40
N ALA A 282 -4.20 16.18 -11.89
CA ALA A 282 -3.06 17.13 -11.93
C ALA A 282 -2.70 17.55 -13.36
N GLN A 283 -2.69 16.59 -14.30
CA GLN A 283 -2.39 16.86 -15.70
C GLN A 283 -3.45 17.73 -16.38
N ARG A 284 -4.73 17.57 -15.99
CA ARG A 284 -5.86 18.28 -16.59
C ARG A 284 -6.01 19.72 -16.10
N CYS A 285 -5.81 19.95 -14.80
CA CYS A 285 -6.14 21.26 -14.20
C CYS A 285 -4.91 22.07 -13.73
N GLY A 286 -3.71 21.48 -13.67
CA GLY A 286 -2.50 22.16 -13.19
C GLY A 286 -2.56 22.54 -11.70
N ALA A 287 -3.34 21.82 -10.91
CA ALA A 287 -3.45 21.99 -9.47
C ALA A 287 -2.38 21.17 -8.71
N ASP A 288 -2.12 21.55 -7.46
CA ASP A 288 -1.24 20.83 -6.55
C ASP A 288 -1.98 19.64 -5.92
N ILE A 289 -1.84 18.47 -6.50
CA ILE A 289 -2.57 17.28 -6.07
C ILE A 289 -1.75 16.45 -5.10
N TYR A 290 -2.34 16.17 -3.94
CA TYR A 290 -1.83 15.27 -2.91
C TYR A 290 -2.70 14.03 -2.83
N LEU A 291 -2.06 12.88 -2.60
CA LEU A 291 -2.74 11.60 -2.38
C LEU A 291 -2.54 11.14 -0.94
N GLN A 292 -3.59 10.61 -0.33
CA GLN A 292 -3.51 9.87 0.93
C GLN A 292 -4.61 8.81 1.01
N SER A 293 -4.44 7.84 1.93
CA SER A 293 -5.46 6.84 2.26
C SER A 293 -5.82 6.91 3.73
N SER A 294 -7.07 6.67 4.06
CA SER A 294 -7.42 6.22 5.41
C SER A 294 -6.90 4.79 5.63
N THR A 295 -6.63 4.42 6.87
CA THR A 295 -6.02 3.12 7.22
C THR A 295 -6.61 2.56 8.51
N ARG A 296 -6.57 1.25 8.67
CA ARG A 296 -6.97 0.55 9.91
C ARG A 296 -5.87 0.54 10.98
N SER A 297 -4.65 0.96 10.65
CA SER A 297 -3.51 0.97 11.58
C SER A 297 -3.67 2.05 12.67
N PRO A 298 -3.79 1.70 13.97
CA PRO A 298 -4.03 2.66 15.05
C PRO A 298 -2.73 3.28 15.56
N ALA A 299 -2.15 4.23 14.82
CA ALA A 299 -0.99 4.98 15.28
C ALA A 299 -1.35 5.96 16.41
N LEU A 300 -0.37 6.28 17.24
CA LEU A 300 -0.46 7.32 18.26
C LEU A 300 -0.13 8.69 17.65
N VAL A 301 -0.73 9.75 18.20
CA VAL A 301 -0.33 11.13 17.91
C VAL A 301 1.01 11.36 18.60
N TRP A 302 2.09 11.17 17.87
CA TRP A 302 3.48 11.34 18.30
C TRP A 302 4.44 11.34 17.11
N GLY A 303 5.50 12.13 17.18
CA GLY A 303 6.54 12.22 16.14
C GLY A 303 5.96 12.67 14.81
N ALA A 304 6.07 11.83 13.79
CA ALA A 304 5.55 12.13 12.45
C ALA A 304 4.01 12.15 12.35
N ILE A 305 3.29 11.73 13.38
CA ILE A 305 1.83 11.80 13.44
C ILE A 305 1.43 12.96 14.33
N SER A 306 1.08 14.09 13.73
CA SER A 306 0.66 15.31 14.42
C SER A 306 -0.84 15.37 14.66
N HIS A 307 -1.63 14.71 13.81
CA HIS A 307 -3.10 14.70 13.88
C HIS A 307 -3.65 13.32 13.55
N LYS A 308 -4.78 12.97 14.19
CA LYS A 308 -5.50 11.72 13.98
C LYS A 308 -7.00 11.97 14.00
N ARG A 309 -7.68 11.54 12.94
CA ARG A 309 -9.14 11.54 12.84
C ARG A 309 -9.64 10.11 12.67
N ARG A 310 -10.70 9.73 13.36
CA ARG A 310 -11.31 8.40 13.28
C ARG A 310 -12.60 8.48 12.47
N PHE A 311 -12.80 7.49 11.60
CA PHE A 311 -13.99 7.30 10.79
C PHE A 311 -14.57 5.89 10.98
N ALA A 312 -15.83 5.73 10.62
CA ALA A 312 -16.45 4.43 10.48
C ALA A 312 -15.83 3.68 9.28
N ASP A 313 -15.98 2.36 9.31
CA ASP A 313 -15.44 1.48 8.27
C ASP A 313 -16.22 1.62 6.96
N PRO A 314 -15.60 2.01 5.85
CA PRO A 314 -16.27 2.13 4.57
C PRO A 314 -16.71 0.78 3.95
N TYR A 315 -16.26 -0.35 4.51
CA TYR A 315 -16.58 -1.70 4.06
C TYR A 315 -17.45 -2.50 5.05
N ASP A 316 -17.87 -1.88 6.17
CA ASP A 316 -18.68 -2.51 7.22
C ASP A 316 -18.06 -3.75 7.90
N ALA A 317 -16.73 -3.94 7.82
CA ALA A 317 -16.02 -5.01 8.54
C ALA A 317 -15.97 -4.79 10.06
N GLY A 318 -16.38 -3.61 10.53
CA GLY A 318 -16.44 -3.24 11.94
C GLY A 318 -15.09 -2.75 12.50
N VAL A 319 -14.11 -2.47 11.66
CA VAL A 319 -12.79 -1.99 12.06
C VAL A 319 -12.72 -0.49 11.83
N PRO A 320 -12.35 0.34 12.84
CA PRO A 320 -12.26 1.78 12.64
C PRO A 320 -11.16 2.14 11.64
N TYR A 321 -11.43 3.16 10.83
CA TYR A 321 -10.46 3.78 9.92
C TYR A 321 -9.93 5.08 10.50
N TYR A 322 -8.69 5.38 10.18
CA TYR A 322 -7.99 6.59 10.65
C TYR A 322 -7.41 7.35 9.48
N LEU A 323 -7.58 8.67 9.50
CA LEU A 323 -6.87 9.61 8.65
C LEU A 323 -5.88 10.39 9.50
N TYR A 324 -4.63 10.45 9.05
CA TYR A 324 -3.53 11.07 9.79
C TYR A 324 -3.06 12.34 9.09
N ASN A 325 -2.54 13.30 9.87
CA ASN A 325 -1.89 14.51 9.36
C ASN A 325 -2.76 15.41 8.45
N VAL A 326 -4.09 15.31 8.60
CA VAL A 326 -5.07 16.20 7.97
C VAL A 326 -5.87 16.87 9.09
N PRO A 327 -5.33 17.96 9.70
CA PRO A 327 -6.00 18.68 10.79
C PRO A 327 -7.20 19.48 10.25
N PRO A 328 -8.10 19.97 11.13
CA PRO A 328 -9.27 20.75 10.71
C PRO A 328 -8.92 22.06 9.96
N ASP A 329 -7.77 22.66 10.28
CA ASP A 329 -7.21 23.87 9.67
C ASP A 329 -6.27 23.56 8.49
N HIS A 330 -6.44 22.40 7.84
CA HIS A 330 -5.67 22.04 6.64
C HIS A 330 -5.82 23.12 5.54
N ARG A 331 -4.83 23.13 4.62
CA ARG A 331 -4.77 24.11 3.52
C ARG A 331 -5.15 23.51 2.17
N TYR A 332 -6.05 22.53 2.13
CA TYR A 332 -6.60 22.01 0.89
C TYR A 332 -7.86 22.80 0.53
N ASP A 333 -7.92 23.26 -0.71
CA ASP A 333 -9.10 23.95 -1.26
C ASP A 333 -10.21 22.94 -1.55
N HIS A 334 -9.81 21.70 -1.95
CA HIS A 334 -10.72 20.61 -2.22
C HIS A 334 -10.23 19.31 -1.58
N ILE A 335 -11.17 18.50 -1.11
CA ILE A 335 -10.92 17.10 -0.71
C ILE A 335 -11.83 16.20 -1.53
N HIS A 336 -11.26 15.22 -2.23
CA HIS A 336 -11.99 14.20 -2.95
C HIS A 336 -11.79 12.85 -2.27
N ILE A 337 -12.87 12.15 -1.94
CA ILE A 337 -12.82 10.77 -1.44
C ILE A 337 -13.21 9.85 -2.60
N CYS A 338 -12.24 9.09 -3.09
CA CYS A 338 -12.44 8.10 -4.12
C CYS A 338 -12.92 6.77 -3.53
N HIS A 339 -13.90 6.15 -4.18
CA HIS A 339 -14.48 4.89 -3.73
C HIS A 339 -14.82 3.97 -4.90
N GLU A 340 -14.77 2.65 -4.63
CA GLU A 340 -14.97 1.61 -5.64
C GLU A 340 -16.43 1.14 -5.77
N HIS A 341 -17.20 1.20 -4.69
CA HIS A 341 -18.59 0.77 -4.64
C HIS A 341 -19.52 1.93 -4.30
N PRO A 342 -20.83 1.82 -4.52
CA PRO A 342 -21.78 2.86 -4.14
C PRO A 342 -21.58 3.31 -2.70
N ALA A 343 -21.58 4.62 -2.47
CA ALA A 343 -21.29 5.20 -1.17
C ALA A 343 -22.32 4.77 -0.12
N ASN A 344 -21.85 4.15 0.96
CA ASN A 344 -22.64 3.82 2.14
C ASN A 344 -22.71 4.99 3.15
N THR A 345 -23.39 4.81 4.26
CA THR A 345 -23.55 5.82 5.31
C THR A 345 -22.20 6.24 5.88
N ALA A 346 -21.32 5.29 6.21
CA ALA A 346 -20.00 5.58 6.78
C ALA A 346 -19.14 6.49 5.87
N LEU A 347 -19.19 6.24 4.56
CA LEU A 347 -18.47 7.03 3.58
C LEU A 347 -19.07 8.44 3.42
N ARG A 348 -20.42 8.58 3.42
CA ARG A 348 -21.09 9.88 3.40
C ARG A 348 -20.80 10.72 4.66
N GLU A 349 -20.80 10.10 5.83
CA GLU A 349 -20.44 10.76 7.08
C GLU A 349 -18.98 11.22 7.07
N SER A 350 -18.07 10.40 6.54
CA SER A 350 -16.67 10.77 6.36
C SER A 350 -16.50 11.96 5.41
N ALA A 351 -17.25 11.97 4.30
CA ALA A 351 -17.25 13.08 3.35
C ALA A 351 -17.79 14.37 3.97
N ALA A 352 -18.91 14.28 4.69
CA ALA A 352 -19.47 15.44 5.39
C ALA A 352 -18.50 16.00 6.44
N ALA A 353 -17.85 15.14 7.24
CA ALA A 353 -16.88 15.54 8.26
C ALA A 353 -15.61 16.20 7.70
N LEU A 354 -15.29 15.98 6.41
CA LEU A 354 -14.14 16.54 5.72
C LEU A 354 -14.54 17.64 4.71
N SER A 355 -15.83 17.94 4.55
CA SER A 355 -16.35 18.78 3.44
C SER A 355 -15.85 18.29 2.08
N ALA A 356 -15.80 16.96 1.92
CA ALA A 356 -15.21 16.30 0.75
C ALA A 356 -16.26 15.94 -0.30
N LYS A 357 -15.85 15.96 -1.57
CA LYS A 357 -16.61 15.41 -2.71
C LYS A 357 -16.35 13.91 -2.80
N LEU A 358 -17.41 13.11 -2.98
CA LEU A 358 -17.32 11.68 -3.26
C LEU A 358 -17.13 11.47 -4.76
N ILE A 359 -16.16 10.66 -5.14
CA ILE A 359 -15.84 10.31 -6.53
C ILE A 359 -15.86 8.79 -6.65
N GLN A 360 -16.86 8.25 -7.31
CA GLN A 360 -16.85 6.83 -7.66
C GLN A 360 -15.98 6.63 -8.89
N LEU A 361 -14.95 5.79 -8.77
CA LEU A 361 -14.07 5.46 -9.88
C LEU A 361 -14.55 4.17 -10.55
N THR A 362 -14.72 4.24 -11.87
CA THR A 362 -15.19 3.14 -12.72
C THR A 362 -14.28 2.95 -13.95
#